data_1a3227ba8ca6d09b2c703e8561c89388
#
_entry.id   1a3227ba8ca6d09b2c703e8561c89388
#
_cell.length_a   1.000
_cell.length_b   1.000
_cell.length_c   1.000
_cell.angle_alpha   90.00
_cell.angle_beta   90.00
_cell.angle_gamma   90.00
#
_symmetry.space_group_name_H-M   'P 1'
#
loop_
_entity.id
_entity.type
_entity.pdbx_description
1 polymer ?
#
loop_
_entity_poly.entity_id
_entity_poly.type
_entity_poly.pdbx_seq_one_letter_code
_entity_poly.pdbx_strand_id
1 'polypeptide(L)'
;VKGKYAPLVLFASGAFMLACAVFFDTGTFMPKKALPTGNDYLNIIEFIRYMFSNRLAGLGFLIMTMVGFASYMTHIGANDAFVNIAIKPLSIIRNPYILIFVAFMLGKAVSMVITSAVGLGVLCLALMGPALAALGINKKAIGAVFVTSGACSLVLLGGSTAASAKACDLSILDYVFLFKIPAGIPTVLAIGLAHVFWQRWLDRREGWNCEEHKGETLVFSE
;
A
#
# COMPACT_ATOMS: atom_id res chain seq x y z
N VAL A 1 -11.80 -18.35 -4.52
CA VAL A 1 -12.93 -17.86 -3.70
C VAL A 1 -13.91 -17.14 -4.64
N LYS A 2 -14.87 -17.90 -5.20
CA LYS A 2 -15.87 -17.36 -6.14
C LYS A 2 -16.77 -16.32 -5.45
N GLY A 3 -16.69 -15.05 -5.91
CA GLY A 3 -17.79 -14.09 -5.86
C GLY A 3 -18.36 -13.64 -4.50
N LYS A 4 -17.70 -13.90 -3.37
CA LYS A 4 -18.20 -13.42 -2.07
C LYS A 4 -17.57 -12.07 -1.74
N TYR A 5 -18.42 -11.09 -1.45
CA TYR A 5 -17.97 -9.77 -1.01
C TYR A 5 -17.19 -9.90 0.30
N ALA A 6 -15.88 -9.68 0.27
CA ALA A 6 -15.00 -9.80 1.44
C ALA A 6 -15.49 -8.98 2.66
N PRO A 7 -16.01 -7.75 2.52
CA PRO A 7 -16.56 -7.00 3.64
C PRO A 7 -17.75 -7.69 4.33
N LEU A 8 -18.62 -8.32 3.55
CA LEU A 8 -19.79 -9.03 4.10
C LEU A 8 -19.36 -10.27 4.90
N VAL A 9 -18.36 -11.00 4.41
CA VAL A 9 -17.82 -12.19 5.10
C VAL A 9 -17.16 -11.79 6.41
N LEU A 10 -16.37 -10.71 6.39
CA LEU A 10 -15.71 -10.17 7.59
C LEU A 10 -16.73 -9.66 8.62
N PHE A 11 -17.77 -8.97 8.17
CA PHE A 11 -18.84 -8.50 9.06
C PHE A 11 -19.62 -9.68 9.68
N ALA A 12 -20.01 -10.66 8.87
CA ALA A 12 -20.72 -11.84 9.34
C ALA A 12 -19.89 -12.67 10.33
N SER A 13 -18.59 -12.85 10.05
CA SER A 13 -17.69 -13.57 10.97
C SER A 13 -17.49 -12.80 12.28
N GLY A 14 -17.37 -11.48 12.23
CA GLY A 14 -17.28 -10.64 13.43
C GLY A 14 -18.54 -10.69 14.29
N ALA A 15 -19.72 -10.60 13.66
CA ALA A 15 -21.00 -10.74 14.35
C ALA A 15 -21.19 -12.13 14.98
N PHE A 16 -20.76 -13.18 14.27
CA PHE A 16 -20.76 -14.55 14.77
C PHE A 16 -19.84 -14.71 15.99
N MET A 17 -18.64 -14.15 15.96
CA MET A 17 -17.72 -14.16 17.11
C MET A 17 -18.30 -13.45 18.34
N LEU A 18 -18.99 -12.32 18.14
CA LEU A 18 -19.69 -11.61 19.24
C LEU A 18 -20.83 -12.47 19.81
N ALA A 19 -21.59 -13.13 18.97
CA ALA A 19 -22.64 -14.05 19.42
C ALA A 19 -22.05 -15.23 20.24
N CYS A 20 -20.94 -15.79 19.80
CA CYS A 20 -20.23 -16.83 20.57
C CYS A 20 -19.72 -16.27 21.92
N ALA A 21 -19.18 -15.06 21.94
CA ALA A 21 -18.70 -14.43 23.17
C ALA A 21 -19.82 -14.27 24.22
N VAL A 22 -21.03 -13.90 23.79
CA VAL A 22 -22.21 -13.85 24.66
C VAL A 22 -22.62 -15.24 25.10
N PHE A 23 -22.66 -16.22 24.19
CA PHE A 23 -23.09 -17.59 24.50
C PHE A 23 -22.17 -18.30 25.51
N PHE A 24 -20.86 -18.07 25.40
CA PHE A 24 -19.85 -18.69 26.29
C PHE A 24 -19.47 -17.81 27.48
N ASP A 25 -20.14 -16.68 27.70
CA ASP A 25 -19.89 -15.74 28.78
C ASP A 25 -18.37 -15.41 28.96
N THR A 26 -17.69 -15.14 27.85
CA THR A 26 -16.24 -14.90 27.82
C THR A 26 -15.83 -13.50 28.32
N GLY A 27 -16.75 -12.75 28.91
CA GLY A 27 -16.51 -11.43 29.51
C GLY A 27 -17.18 -10.28 28.79
N THR A 28 -16.98 -9.07 29.29
CA THR A 28 -17.60 -7.85 28.78
C THR A 28 -16.90 -7.34 27.52
N PHE A 29 -17.57 -7.38 26.38
CA PHE A 29 -17.10 -6.81 25.11
C PHE A 29 -17.51 -5.35 24.89
N MET A 30 -18.39 -4.80 25.76
CA MET A 30 -18.85 -3.43 25.65
C MET A 30 -17.77 -2.43 26.06
N PRO A 31 -17.50 -1.41 25.23
CA PRO A 31 -16.62 -0.32 25.62
C PRO A 31 -17.21 0.47 26.78
N LYS A 32 -16.37 0.96 27.71
CA LYS A 32 -16.82 1.75 28.87
C LYS A 32 -17.66 2.99 28.53
N LYS A 33 -17.60 3.47 27.28
CA LYS A 33 -18.35 4.63 26.78
C LYS A 33 -19.66 4.27 26.08
N ALA A 34 -19.95 3.00 25.86
CA ALA A 34 -21.21 2.56 25.28
C ALA A 34 -22.22 2.29 26.40
N LEU A 35 -23.48 2.66 26.17
CA LEU A 35 -24.56 2.45 27.15
C LEU A 35 -25.03 0.99 27.06
N PRO A 36 -24.94 0.19 28.12
CA PRO A 36 -25.46 -1.16 28.12
C PRO A 36 -27.00 -1.12 28.08
N THR A 37 -27.59 -2.00 27.28
CA THR A 37 -29.06 -2.11 27.11
C THR A 37 -29.73 -2.98 28.17
N GLY A 38 -28.96 -3.60 29.07
CA GLY A 38 -29.49 -4.53 30.08
C GLY A 38 -29.78 -5.95 29.57
N ASN A 39 -29.56 -6.20 28.26
CA ASN A 39 -29.70 -7.52 27.66
C ASN A 39 -28.46 -7.79 26.77
N ASP A 40 -27.77 -8.90 27.04
CA ASP A 40 -26.49 -9.19 26.38
C ASP A 40 -26.61 -9.41 24.87
N TYR A 41 -27.71 -9.95 24.39
CA TYR A 41 -27.96 -10.08 22.95
C TYR A 41 -28.20 -8.73 22.27
N LEU A 42 -28.90 -7.79 22.93
CA LEU A 42 -29.08 -6.43 22.41
C LEU A 42 -27.79 -5.62 22.48
N ASN A 43 -26.93 -5.91 23.44
CA ASN A 43 -25.59 -5.33 23.54
C ASN A 43 -24.73 -5.61 22.31
N ILE A 44 -24.92 -6.72 21.58
CA ILE A 44 -24.23 -6.99 20.31
C ILE A 44 -24.57 -5.92 19.26
N ILE A 45 -25.88 -5.61 19.12
CA ILE A 45 -26.35 -4.62 18.15
C ILE A 45 -25.84 -3.22 18.53
N GLU A 46 -25.93 -2.89 19.82
CA GLU A 46 -25.43 -1.60 20.33
C GLU A 46 -23.90 -1.47 20.17
N PHE A 47 -23.15 -2.54 20.38
CA PHE A 47 -21.70 -2.57 20.12
C PHE A 47 -21.40 -2.31 18.65
N ILE A 48 -22.11 -2.97 17.71
CA ILE A 48 -21.93 -2.77 16.27
C ILE A 48 -22.26 -1.31 15.91
N ARG A 49 -23.38 -0.78 16.40
CA ARG A 49 -23.79 0.61 16.20
C ARG A 49 -22.74 1.60 16.72
N TYR A 50 -22.28 1.40 17.95
CA TYR A 50 -21.28 2.24 18.59
C TYR A 50 -19.94 2.21 17.82
N MET A 51 -19.46 1.02 17.48
CA MET A 51 -18.21 0.86 16.74
C MET A 51 -18.31 1.49 15.36
N PHE A 52 -19.40 1.27 14.64
CA PHE A 52 -19.62 1.84 13.32
C PHE A 52 -19.66 3.38 13.38
N SER A 53 -20.43 3.96 14.28
CA SER A 53 -20.55 5.41 14.45
C SER A 53 -19.20 6.04 14.86
N ASN A 54 -18.51 5.46 15.83
CA ASN A 54 -17.24 5.99 16.34
C ASN A 54 -16.12 5.88 15.27
N ARG A 55 -16.06 4.75 14.56
CA ARG A 55 -15.05 4.55 13.50
C ARG A 55 -15.35 5.39 12.26
N LEU A 56 -16.62 5.54 11.89
CA LEU A 56 -17.01 6.36 10.76
C LEU A 56 -16.74 7.85 11.04
N ALA A 57 -17.15 8.37 12.18
CA ALA A 57 -16.92 9.76 12.54
C ALA A 57 -15.43 10.13 12.72
N GLY A 58 -14.63 9.20 13.22
CA GLY A 58 -13.20 9.43 13.43
C GLY A 58 -12.37 9.09 12.19
N LEU A 59 -12.02 7.82 12.03
CA LEU A 59 -11.15 7.36 10.96
C LEU A 59 -11.82 7.35 9.58
N GLY A 60 -13.09 6.99 9.51
CA GLY A 60 -13.81 6.87 8.25
C GLY A 60 -13.88 8.19 7.50
N PHE A 61 -14.28 9.26 8.18
CA PHE A 61 -14.34 10.60 7.58
C PHE A 61 -12.98 11.08 7.10
N LEU A 62 -11.94 10.87 7.90
CA LEU A 62 -10.57 11.22 7.53
C LEU A 62 -10.09 10.45 6.29
N ILE A 63 -10.37 9.14 6.23
CA ILE A 63 -10.02 8.31 5.08
C ILE A 63 -10.79 8.76 3.83
N MET A 64 -12.09 9.03 3.95
CA MET A 64 -12.92 9.52 2.83
C MET A 64 -12.38 10.84 2.27
N THR A 65 -12.02 11.78 3.14
CA THR A 65 -11.45 13.07 2.72
C THR A 65 -10.12 12.89 1.99
N MET A 66 -9.24 12.04 2.51
CA MET A 66 -7.94 11.77 1.88
C MET A 66 -8.09 11.06 0.53
N VAL A 67 -8.98 10.08 0.44
CA VAL A 67 -9.24 9.36 -0.84
C VAL A 67 -9.91 10.30 -1.83
N GLY A 68 -10.83 11.16 -1.39
CA GLY A 68 -11.44 12.19 -2.23
C GLY A 68 -10.42 13.15 -2.81
N PHE A 69 -9.49 13.65 -1.98
CA PHE A 69 -8.39 14.50 -2.42
C PHE A 69 -7.47 13.77 -3.43
N ALA A 70 -7.06 12.53 -3.13
CA ALA A 70 -6.23 11.74 -4.04
C ALA A 70 -6.93 11.48 -5.39
N SER A 71 -8.23 11.21 -5.37
CA SER A 71 -9.05 11.04 -6.57
C SER A 71 -9.15 12.34 -7.38
N TYR A 72 -9.32 13.48 -6.71
CA TYR A 72 -9.32 14.78 -7.36
C TYR A 72 -7.98 15.09 -8.04
N MET A 73 -6.84 14.83 -7.35
CA MET A 73 -5.49 15.00 -7.92
C MET A 73 -5.27 14.11 -9.15
N THR A 74 -5.83 12.91 -9.15
CA THR A 74 -5.80 12.03 -10.33
C THR A 74 -6.66 12.60 -11.46
N HIS A 75 -7.87 13.10 -11.15
CA HIS A 75 -8.79 13.63 -12.14
C HIS A 75 -8.25 14.86 -12.90
N ILE A 76 -7.54 15.74 -12.19
CA ILE A 76 -6.90 16.93 -12.81
C ILE A 76 -5.58 16.61 -13.54
N GLY A 77 -5.15 15.34 -13.57
CA GLY A 77 -3.91 14.91 -14.21
C GLY A 77 -2.62 15.27 -13.47
N ALA A 78 -2.72 15.75 -12.22
CA ALA A 78 -1.54 16.12 -11.42
C ALA A 78 -0.64 14.91 -11.13
N ASN A 79 -1.25 13.73 -10.90
CA ASN A 79 -0.50 12.50 -10.68
C ASN A 79 0.29 12.09 -11.93
N ASP A 80 -0.31 12.20 -13.12
CA ASP A 80 0.35 11.88 -14.39
C ASP A 80 1.50 12.84 -14.69
N ALA A 81 1.30 14.14 -14.44
CA ALA A 81 2.35 15.14 -14.57
C ALA A 81 3.54 14.85 -13.63
N PHE A 82 3.25 14.48 -12.38
CA PHE A 82 4.28 14.11 -11.41
C PHE A 82 5.07 12.87 -11.86
N VAL A 83 4.37 11.83 -12.33
CA VAL A 83 5.01 10.60 -12.82
C VAL A 83 5.85 10.86 -14.05
N ASN A 84 5.37 11.68 -15.01
CA ASN A 84 6.14 12.06 -16.20
C ASN A 84 7.42 12.81 -15.88
N ILE A 85 7.42 13.66 -14.86
CA ILE A 85 8.63 14.32 -14.36
C ILE A 85 9.57 13.31 -13.70
N ALA A 86 9.02 12.41 -12.89
CA ALA A 86 9.78 11.39 -12.17
C ALA A 86 10.50 10.39 -13.09
N ILE A 87 9.95 10.12 -14.28
CA ILE A 87 10.54 9.16 -15.23
C ILE A 87 11.75 9.71 -15.97
N LYS A 88 11.86 11.04 -16.15
CA LYS A 88 12.96 11.65 -16.92
C LYS A 88 14.36 11.14 -16.55
N PRO A 89 14.75 10.96 -15.28
CA PRO A 89 16.08 10.46 -14.93
C PRO A 89 16.33 9.01 -15.33
N LEU A 90 15.28 8.20 -15.58
CA LEU A 90 15.46 6.80 -15.98
C LEU A 90 16.16 6.68 -17.36
N SER A 91 15.89 7.59 -18.28
CA SER A 91 16.44 7.55 -19.63
C SER A 91 17.96 7.80 -19.70
N ILE A 92 18.54 8.33 -18.63
CA ILE A 92 19.97 8.70 -18.55
C ILE A 92 20.81 7.52 -18.04
N ILE A 93 20.19 6.58 -17.32
CA ILE A 93 20.87 5.49 -16.63
C ILE A 93 20.99 4.29 -17.58
N ARG A 94 22.24 3.90 -17.90
CA ARG A 94 22.52 2.76 -18.79
C ARG A 94 22.79 1.44 -18.05
N ASN A 95 23.06 1.50 -16.74
CA ASN A 95 23.33 0.29 -15.95
C ASN A 95 22.03 -0.32 -15.45
N PRO A 96 21.70 -1.59 -15.80
CA PRO A 96 20.43 -2.21 -15.45
C PRO A 96 20.21 -2.32 -13.93
N TYR A 97 21.25 -2.59 -13.17
CA TYR A 97 21.13 -2.75 -11.71
C TYR A 97 20.92 -1.41 -10.97
N ILE A 98 21.58 -0.35 -11.42
CA ILE A 98 21.34 1.00 -10.91
C ILE A 98 19.93 1.45 -11.28
N LEU A 99 19.48 1.08 -12.48
CA LEU A 99 18.13 1.42 -12.93
C LEU A 99 17.06 0.73 -12.10
N ILE A 100 17.24 -0.52 -11.67
CA ILE A 100 16.34 -1.22 -10.75
C ILE A 100 16.20 -0.43 -9.44
N PHE A 101 17.32 0.01 -8.86
CA PHE A 101 17.29 0.82 -7.63
C PHE A 101 16.55 2.14 -7.82
N VAL A 102 16.88 2.87 -8.89
CA VAL A 102 16.24 4.15 -9.20
C VAL A 102 14.76 3.98 -9.51
N ALA A 103 14.39 2.95 -10.26
CA ALA A 103 12.99 2.63 -10.54
C ALA A 103 12.20 2.31 -9.25
N PHE A 104 12.82 1.58 -8.32
CA PHE A 104 12.23 1.34 -7.00
C PHE A 104 12.04 2.64 -6.21
N MET A 105 13.06 3.51 -6.18
CA MET A 105 12.98 4.80 -5.48
C MET A 105 11.91 5.72 -6.10
N LEU A 106 11.84 5.76 -7.43
CA LEU A 106 10.80 6.53 -8.15
C LEU A 106 9.41 5.94 -7.93
N GLY A 107 9.23 4.61 -8.01
CA GLY A 107 7.98 3.95 -7.65
C GLY A 107 7.58 4.27 -6.21
N LYS A 108 8.55 4.38 -5.31
CA LYS A 108 8.32 4.78 -3.92
C LYS A 108 7.88 6.24 -3.80
N ALA A 109 8.51 7.16 -4.53
CA ALA A 109 8.09 8.57 -4.57
C ALA A 109 6.65 8.70 -5.14
N VAL A 110 6.35 7.99 -6.23
CA VAL A 110 5.00 7.96 -6.82
C VAL A 110 3.98 7.36 -5.83
N SER A 111 4.37 6.36 -5.03
CA SER A 111 3.50 5.75 -4.02
C SER A 111 3.09 6.71 -2.90
N MET A 112 3.79 7.81 -2.70
CA MET A 112 3.39 8.86 -1.74
C MET A 112 2.17 9.64 -2.22
N VAL A 113 1.98 9.73 -3.53
CA VAL A 113 0.87 10.46 -4.18
C VAL A 113 -0.27 9.51 -4.51
N ILE A 114 0.04 8.34 -5.08
CA ILE A 114 -0.94 7.33 -5.46
C ILE A 114 -1.10 6.32 -4.33
N THR A 115 -2.21 6.41 -3.62
CA THR A 115 -2.50 5.56 -2.44
C THR A 115 -2.98 4.15 -2.80
N SER A 116 -3.42 3.92 -4.04
CA SER A 116 -3.85 2.61 -4.54
C SER A 116 -2.64 1.78 -4.97
N ALA A 117 -2.35 0.70 -4.26
CA ALA A 117 -1.23 -0.20 -4.60
C ALA A 117 -1.38 -0.83 -5.99
N VAL A 118 -2.60 -1.21 -6.38
CA VAL A 118 -2.89 -1.77 -7.71
C VAL A 118 -2.72 -0.71 -8.80
N GLY A 119 -3.30 0.48 -8.59
CA GLY A 119 -3.17 1.61 -9.52
C GLY A 119 -1.72 2.04 -9.72
N LEU A 120 -0.95 2.12 -8.62
CA LEU A 120 0.49 2.39 -8.66
C LEU A 120 1.23 1.33 -9.49
N GLY A 121 0.99 0.05 -9.23
CA GLY A 121 1.66 -1.05 -9.93
C GLY A 121 1.41 -1.01 -11.44
N VAL A 122 0.15 -0.86 -11.85
CA VAL A 122 -0.24 -0.78 -13.26
C VAL A 122 0.36 0.46 -13.92
N LEU A 123 0.28 1.62 -13.28
CA LEU A 123 0.82 2.87 -13.83
C LEU A 123 2.35 2.81 -13.98
N CYS A 124 3.06 2.41 -12.95
CA CYS A 124 4.52 2.27 -13.00
C CYS A 124 4.95 1.24 -14.02
N LEU A 125 4.22 0.12 -14.13
CA LEU A 125 4.51 -0.92 -15.12
C LEU A 125 4.30 -0.41 -16.55
N ALA A 126 3.22 0.34 -16.80
CA ALA A 126 2.93 0.90 -18.12
C ALA A 126 3.95 1.97 -18.54
N LEU A 127 4.36 2.84 -17.62
CA LEU A 127 5.21 4.00 -17.93
C LEU A 127 6.71 3.71 -17.83
N MET A 128 7.13 2.95 -16.83
CA MET A 128 8.54 2.64 -16.58
C MET A 128 8.95 1.24 -17.10
N GLY A 129 8.00 0.33 -17.17
CA GLY A 129 8.24 -1.04 -17.61
C GLY A 129 8.93 -1.16 -18.96
N PRO A 130 8.49 -0.45 -20.01
CA PRO A 130 9.13 -0.48 -21.32
C PRO A 130 10.60 -0.01 -21.27
N ALA A 131 10.91 1.03 -20.50
CA ALA A 131 12.28 1.54 -20.35
C ALA A 131 13.20 0.52 -19.64
N LEU A 132 12.69 -0.17 -18.63
CA LEU A 132 13.41 -1.23 -17.92
C LEU A 132 13.63 -2.46 -18.80
N ALA A 133 12.62 -2.85 -19.57
CA ALA A 133 12.73 -3.97 -20.51
C ALA A 133 13.70 -3.68 -21.66
N ALA A 134 13.70 -2.46 -22.19
CA ALA A 134 14.62 -2.03 -23.23
C ALA A 134 16.10 -2.15 -22.83
N LEU A 135 16.40 -2.13 -21.52
CA LEU A 135 17.74 -2.38 -20.98
C LEU A 135 17.98 -3.85 -20.62
N GLY A 136 17.10 -4.75 -21.03
CA GLY A 136 17.23 -6.19 -20.82
C GLY A 136 16.91 -6.68 -19.41
N ILE A 137 16.22 -5.88 -18.59
CA ILE A 137 15.81 -6.32 -17.24
C ILE A 137 14.69 -7.34 -17.36
N ASN A 138 14.82 -8.44 -16.64
CA ASN A 138 13.82 -9.51 -16.61
C ASN A 138 12.44 -9.01 -16.19
N LYS A 139 11.40 -9.41 -16.92
CA LYS A 139 9.99 -9.03 -16.65
C LYS A 139 9.54 -9.34 -15.22
N LYS A 140 10.03 -10.46 -14.65
CA LYS A 140 9.75 -10.82 -13.23
C LYS A 140 10.35 -9.80 -12.27
N ALA A 141 11.55 -9.29 -12.55
CA ALA A 141 12.22 -8.27 -11.74
C ALA A 141 11.44 -6.94 -11.79
N ILE A 142 11.00 -6.53 -12.98
CA ILE A 142 10.21 -5.32 -13.16
C ILE A 142 8.91 -5.38 -12.33
N GLY A 143 8.18 -6.49 -12.43
CA GLY A 143 6.97 -6.70 -11.63
C GLY A 143 7.24 -6.68 -10.12
N ALA A 144 8.30 -7.36 -9.66
CA ALA A 144 8.68 -7.40 -8.25
C ALA A 144 9.00 -6.02 -7.69
N VAL A 145 9.74 -5.19 -8.43
CA VAL A 145 10.12 -3.83 -8.04
C VAL A 145 8.90 -2.95 -7.81
N PHE A 146 7.93 -2.97 -8.73
CA PHE A 146 6.75 -2.11 -8.61
C PHE A 146 5.75 -2.59 -7.54
N VAL A 147 5.58 -3.90 -7.39
CA VAL A 147 4.75 -4.46 -6.31
C VAL A 147 5.32 -4.09 -4.94
N THR A 148 6.62 -4.25 -4.74
CA THR A 148 7.26 -3.95 -3.46
C THR A 148 7.39 -2.45 -3.19
N SER A 149 7.46 -1.60 -4.24
CA SER A 149 7.42 -0.15 -4.04
C SER A 149 6.11 0.32 -3.39
N GLY A 150 4.99 -0.37 -3.63
CA GLY A 150 3.70 -0.12 -2.98
C GLY A 150 3.58 -0.69 -1.56
N ALA A 151 4.33 -1.74 -1.24
CA ALA A 151 4.15 -2.49 0.00
C ALA A 151 4.57 -1.72 1.27
N CYS A 152 5.68 -0.99 1.22
CA CYS A 152 6.20 -0.23 2.37
C CYS A 152 5.72 1.23 2.30
N SER A 153 4.49 1.47 2.73
CA SER A 153 3.84 2.77 2.59
C SER A 153 4.47 3.85 3.49
N LEU A 154 5.21 4.78 2.90
CA LEU A 154 5.62 6.05 3.52
C LEU A 154 4.55 7.14 3.37
N VAL A 155 3.35 6.79 2.94
CA VAL A 155 2.24 7.75 2.75
C VAL A 155 1.99 8.51 4.04
N LEU A 156 2.19 9.82 4.00
CA LEU A 156 2.01 10.73 5.15
C LEU A 156 0.55 10.73 5.60
N LEU A 157 -0.36 10.78 4.64
CA LEU A 157 -1.79 10.92 4.82
C LEU A 157 -2.53 9.65 4.37
N GLY A 158 -2.22 8.50 4.97
CA GLY A 158 -2.90 7.24 4.68
C GLY A 158 -3.75 6.77 5.85
N GLY A 159 -4.79 5.99 5.56
CA GLY A 159 -5.67 5.44 6.60
C GLY A 159 -4.91 4.59 7.63
N SER A 160 -3.89 3.85 7.21
CA SER A 160 -3.01 3.11 8.12
C SER A 160 -2.20 4.01 9.05
N THR A 161 -1.67 5.14 8.52
CA THR A 161 -0.93 6.12 9.32
C THR A 161 -1.81 6.76 10.38
N ALA A 162 -3.02 7.16 9.98
CA ALA A 162 -4.00 7.74 10.89
C ALA A 162 -4.44 6.75 11.98
N ALA A 163 -4.65 5.48 11.61
CA ALA A 163 -5.00 4.43 12.55
C ALA A 163 -3.88 4.16 13.57
N SER A 164 -2.62 4.11 13.11
CA SER A 164 -1.47 3.90 13.97
C SER A 164 -1.23 5.09 14.92
N ALA A 165 -1.29 6.33 14.42
CA ALA A 165 -1.17 7.53 15.23
C ALA A 165 -2.24 7.56 16.35
N LYS A 166 -3.49 7.24 15.99
CA LYS A 166 -4.60 7.18 16.96
C LYS A 166 -4.43 6.05 17.98
N ALA A 167 -3.86 4.93 17.59
CA ALA A 167 -3.58 3.82 18.51
C ALA A 167 -2.49 4.14 19.54
N CYS A 168 -1.57 5.04 19.17
CA CYS A 168 -0.50 5.51 20.04
C CYS A 168 -0.85 6.81 20.81
N ASP A 169 -2.07 7.33 20.66
CA ASP A 169 -2.51 8.63 21.20
C ASP A 169 -1.61 9.81 20.77
N LEU A 170 -1.06 9.73 19.56
CA LEU A 170 -0.19 10.77 18.98
C LEU A 170 -0.92 11.56 17.91
N SER A 171 -0.48 12.80 17.67
CA SER A 171 -0.88 13.53 16.47
C SER A 171 -0.34 12.81 15.23
N ILE A 172 -1.04 12.91 14.09
CA ILE A 172 -0.59 12.28 12.83
C ILE A 172 0.80 12.79 12.43
N LEU A 173 1.06 14.09 12.64
CA LEU A 173 2.34 14.70 12.31
C LEU A 173 3.46 14.19 13.20
N ASP A 174 3.26 14.12 14.51
CA ASP A 174 4.25 13.60 15.44
C ASP A 174 4.58 12.14 15.15
N TYR A 175 3.55 11.31 14.92
CA TYR A 175 3.76 9.92 14.54
C TYR A 175 4.58 9.77 13.26
N VAL A 176 4.32 10.60 12.26
CA VAL A 176 5.03 10.55 10.98
C VAL A 176 6.47 11.00 11.11
N PHE A 177 6.71 12.17 11.73
CA PHE A 177 8.06 12.74 11.79
C PHE A 177 8.97 12.05 12.80
N LEU A 178 8.45 11.62 13.96
CA LEU A 178 9.26 11.02 15.02
C LEU A 178 9.48 9.51 14.82
N PHE A 179 8.53 8.80 14.19
CA PHE A 179 8.60 7.34 14.10
C PHE A 179 8.61 6.83 12.66
N LYS A 180 7.67 7.27 11.84
CA LYS A 180 7.48 6.66 10.52
C LYS A 180 8.59 7.02 9.52
N ILE A 181 9.01 8.28 9.46
CA ILE A 181 10.09 8.72 8.57
C ILE A 181 11.44 8.16 9.01
N PRO A 182 11.88 8.30 10.28
CA PRO A 182 13.17 7.77 10.69
C PRO A 182 13.31 6.26 10.54
N ALA A 183 12.24 5.50 10.78
CA ALA A 183 12.25 4.05 10.55
C ALA A 183 12.07 3.67 9.06
N GLY A 184 11.29 4.45 8.33
CA GLY A 184 10.91 4.16 6.95
C GLY A 184 12.01 4.43 5.94
N ILE A 185 12.78 5.51 6.08
CA ILE A 185 13.87 5.84 5.14
C ILE A 185 14.94 4.73 5.11
N PRO A 186 15.52 4.29 6.23
CA PRO A 186 16.49 3.19 6.21
C PRO A 186 15.89 1.89 5.64
N THR A 187 14.63 1.61 5.99
CA THR A 187 13.93 0.41 5.50
C THR A 187 13.77 0.44 3.98
N VAL A 188 13.35 1.57 3.42
CA VAL A 188 13.18 1.73 1.96
C VAL A 188 14.52 1.61 1.24
N LEU A 189 15.59 2.21 1.76
CA LEU A 189 16.94 2.08 1.22
C LEU A 189 17.42 0.63 1.27
N ALA A 190 17.23 -0.05 2.40
CA ALA A 190 17.59 -1.46 2.55
C ALA A 190 16.84 -2.37 1.56
N ILE A 191 15.53 -2.16 1.36
CA ILE A 191 14.73 -2.91 0.39
C ILE A 191 15.22 -2.62 -1.04
N GLY A 192 15.48 -1.36 -1.39
CA GLY A 192 16.01 -0.99 -2.70
C GLY A 192 17.35 -1.66 -3.00
N LEU A 193 18.26 -1.68 -2.03
CA LEU A 193 19.54 -2.41 -2.15
C LEU A 193 19.32 -3.92 -2.23
N ALA A 194 18.42 -4.47 -1.44
CA ALA A 194 18.09 -5.89 -1.48
C ALA A 194 17.58 -6.32 -2.87
N HIS A 195 16.76 -5.48 -3.54
CA HIS A 195 16.35 -5.74 -4.92
C HIS A 195 17.53 -5.84 -5.87
N VAL A 196 18.50 -4.95 -5.76
CA VAL A 196 19.71 -4.96 -6.61
C VAL A 196 20.53 -6.23 -6.39
N PHE A 197 20.83 -6.56 -5.12
CA PHE A 197 21.62 -7.75 -4.79
C PHE A 197 20.89 -9.04 -5.16
N TRP A 198 19.60 -9.13 -4.87
CA TRP A 198 18.77 -10.29 -5.17
C TRP A 198 18.67 -10.52 -6.69
N GLN A 199 18.42 -9.46 -7.47
CA GLN A 199 18.33 -9.57 -8.91
C GLN A 199 19.68 -9.98 -9.52
N ARG A 200 20.77 -9.36 -9.06
CA ARG A 200 22.11 -9.73 -9.54
C ARG A 200 22.48 -11.19 -9.21
N TRP A 201 22.04 -11.67 -8.04
CA TRP A 201 22.24 -13.07 -7.67
C TRP A 201 21.38 -14.01 -8.53
N LEU A 202 20.13 -13.64 -8.77
CA LEU A 202 19.18 -14.41 -9.58
C LEU A 202 19.64 -14.49 -11.04
N ASP A 203 20.05 -13.37 -11.63
CA ASP A 203 20.56 -13.29 -13.00
C ASP A 203 21.79 -14.20 -13.19
N ARG A 204 22.69 -14.22 -12.21
CA ARG A 204 23.85 -15.14 -12.23
C ARG A 204 23.44 -16.60 -12.12
N ARG A 205 22.41 -16.90 -11.36
CA ARG A 205 21.92 -18.27 -11.16
C ARG A 205 21.14 -18.79 -12.36
N GLU A 206 20.32 -17.93 -12.97
CA GLU A 206 19.50 -18.27 -14.14
C GLU A 206 20.29 -18.12 -15.47
N GLY A 207 21.51 -17.59 -15.44
CA GLY A 207 22.30 -17.30 -16.62
C GLY A 207 21.73 -16.16 -17.47
N TRP A 208 20.93 -15.29 -16.85
CA TRP A 208 20.32 -14.15 -17.54
C TRP A 208 21.36 -13.07 -17.83
N ASN A 209 21.51 -12.71 -19.12
CA ASN A 209 22.40 -11.66 -19.56
C ASN A 209 21.60 -10.47 -20.09
N CYS A 210 21.62 -9.35 -19.35
CA CYS A 210 20.88 -8.14 -19.74
C CYS A 210 21.32 -7.58 -21.11
N GLU A 211 22.57 -7.81 -21.53
CA GLU A 211 23.07 -7.33 -22.83
C GLU A 211 22.40 -8.07 -24.01
N GLU A 212 22.14 -9.36 -23.86
CA GLU A 212 21.54 -10.20 -24.91
C GLU A 212 20.03 -9.90 -25.08
N HIS A 213 19.39 -9.41 -24.03
CA HIS A 213 17.95 -9.12 -24.02
C HIS A 213 17.65 -7.62 -24.17
N LYS A 214 18.62 -6.80 -24.52
CA LYS A 214 18.41 -5.38 -24.82
C LYS A 214 17.50 -5.22 -26.04
N GLY A 215 16.50 -4.37 -25.89
CA GLY A 215 15.53 -4.06 -26.95
C GLY A 215 14.28 -4.94 -26.96
N GLU A 216 14.15 -5.87 -26.02
CA GLU A 216 12.89 -6.59 -25.84
C GLU A 216 11.76 -5.64 -25.43
N THR A 217 10.62 -5.73 -26.12
CA THR A 217 9.41 -5.01 -25.77
C THR A 217 8.59 -5.79 -24.74
N LEU A 218 8.05 -5.09 -23.74
CA LEU A 218 7.05 -5.67 -22.84
C LEU A 218 5.74 -5.83 -23.61
N VAL A 219 5.49 -7.05 -24.10
CA VAL A 219 4.17 -7.43 -24.59
C VAL A 219 3.42 -8.02 -23.39
N PHE A 220 2.39 -7.30 -22.92
CA PHE A 220 1.44 -7.86 -21.97
C PHE A 220 0.45 -8.69 -22.81
N SER A 221 0.50 -10.03 -22.69
CA SER A 221 -0.58 -10.88 -23.20
C SER A 221 -1.86 -10.55 -22.44
N GLU A 222 -2.87 -10.15 -23.17
CA GLU A 222 -4.24 -9.95 -22.67
C GLU A 222 -4.81 -11.21 -22.02
#